data_e07a1f37af30cc8039c66a8ff1b6becf
#
_entry.id   e07a1f37af30cc8039c66a8ff1b6becf
#
_cell.length_a   1.000
_cell.length_b   1.000
_cell.length_c   1.000
_cell.angle_alpha   90.00
_cell.angle_beta   90.00
_cell.angle_gamma   90.00
#
_symmetry.space_group_name_H-M   'P 1'
#
loop_
_entity.id
_entity.type
_entity.pdbx_description
1 polymer ?
#
loop_
_entity_poly.entity_id
_entity_poly.type
_entity_poly.pdbx_seq_one_letter_code
_entity_poly.pdbx_strand_id
1 'polypeptide(L)'
;MLRTTVGLNRRALLQGAAAIAGLTALSSSAAASATSSGPPHQSPIGIYRGGTQQAHLPALHVHYPHDATVTMKYIREDADEPDGCTVRGDEETVRAELPPGTGSLEMGGVTYGLVQFHWHTPSEHLLSARDYPIEMHFVHQDASGHTLVVGVWVRPGRTNATLGSLYNHLVSECSTADHVGHIDVGALLPRRHTSYRYDGSLTTAPYTEHVQWVMLTDPITASPRQIDRFRTMFPTGNRRDVQDINDRVVLSDRGLL
;
A
#
# COMPACT_ATOMS: atom_id res chain seq x y z
N MET A 1 -67.82 32.21 -17.43
CA MET A 1 -68.99 31.50 -16.87
C MET A 1 -68.50 30.55 -15.83
N LEU A 2 -68.77 30.97 -14.70
CA LEU A 2 -69.50 30.33 -13.57
C LEU A 2 -68.76 29.10 -13.01
N ARG A 3 -68.22 29.26 -11.83
CA ARG A 3 -68.80 29.01 -10.49
C ARG A 3 -68.91 27.53 -10.22
N THR A 4 -68.62 26.92 -9.10
CA THR A 4 -68.62 27.31 -7.69
C THR A 4 -68.28 26.06 -6.90
N THR A 5 -67.41 26.16 -5.96
CA THR A 5 -67.53 26.01 -4.50
C THR A 5 -68.00 24.69 -3.89
N VAL A 6 -67.25 24.32 -2.90
CA VAL A 6 -67.60 24.15 -1.45
C VAL A 6 -67.98 22.78 -0.94
N GLY A 7 -67.32 22.39 0.11
CA GLY A 7 -67.86 21.89 1.33
C GLY A 7 -67.05 20.81 2.02
N LEU A 8 -66.29 21.14 2.93
CA LEU A 8 -66.40 21.00 4.42
C LEU A 8 -67.30 19.90 4.96
N ASN A 9 -66.78 18.99 5.68
CA ASN A 9 -66.94 18.81 7.14
C ASN A 9 -66.74 17.34 7.58
N ARG A 10 -65.96 17.16 8.50
CA ARG A 10 -66.06 17.07 9.99
C ARG A 10 -66.12 15.68 10.57
N ARG A 11 -65.24 15.55 11.53
CA ARG A 11 -65.31 14.82 12.82
C ARG A 11 -65.20 13.31 12.78
N ALA A 12 -64.09 12.86 13.25
CA ALA A 12 -63.70 12.53 14.64
C ALA A 12 -64.33 11.21 15.14
N LEU A 13 -63.45 10.31 15.50
CA LEU A 13 -63.54 9.61 16.82
C LEU A 13 -62.23 8.87 17.13
N LEU A 14 -61.80 9.11 18.31
CA LEU A 14 -60.67 8.53 19.06
C LEU A 14 -60.81 7.02 19.25
N GLN A 15 -59.68 6.36 19.30
CA GLN A 15 -59.23 5.31 20.23
C GLN A 15 -57.96 4.69 19.62
N GLY A 16 -56.76 4.84 20.11
CA GLY A 16 -56.33 4.32 21.36
C GLY A 16 -55.59 3.00 21.11
N ALA A 17 -54.26 3.03 20.69
CA ALA A 17 -53.40 1.88 20.87
C ALA A 17 -51.97 2.37 21.05
N ALA A 18 -51.36 1.94 22.13
CA ALA A 18 -50.05 2.30 22.61
C ALA A 18 -48.93 1.98 21.58
N ALA A 19 -48.17 3.00 21.18
CA ALA A 19 -46.93 2.83 20.45
C ALA A 19 -45.80 2.52 21.43
N ILE A 20 -45.30 1.30 21.40
CA ILE A 20 -44.04 0.94 22.04
C ILE A 20 -42.92 1.53 21.17
N ALA A 21 -42.34 2.61 21.64
CA ALA A 21 -41.13 3.18 21.04
C ALA A 21 -39.95 2.26 21.36
N GLY A 22 -39.61 1.38 20.42
CA GLY A 22 -38.34 0.67 20.44
C GLY A 22 -37.21 1.64 20.06
N LEU A 23 -36.49 2.15 21.04
CA LEU A 23 -35.20 2.77 20.82
C LEU A 23 -34.22 1.68 20.39
N THR A 24 -33.99 1.55 19.09
CA THR A 24 -32.80 0.87 18.58
C THR A 24 -31.60 1.81 18.79
N ALA A 25 -30.91 1.59 19.88
CA ALA A 25 -29.59 2.18 20.08
C ALA A 25 -28.67 1.63 19.02
N LEU A 26 -28.37 2.44 17.99
CA LEU A 26 -27.24 2.23 17.09
C LEU A 26 -25.98 2.37 17.94
N SER A 27 -25.47 1.23 18.41
CA SER A 27 -24.15 1.15 19.01
C SER A 27 -23.14 1.41 17.90
N SER A 28 -22.73 2.68 17.75
CA SER A 28 -21.52 3.03 17.02
C SER A 28 -20.35 2.39 17.77
N SER A 29 -19.92 1.24 17.31
CA SER A 29 -18.63 0.68 17.73
C SER A 29 -17.55 1.60 17.18
N ALA A 30 -17.21 2.63 17.96
CA ALA A 30 -15.94 3.31 17.77
C ALA A 30 -14.87 2.24 18.01
N ALA A 31 -14.19 1.85 16.93
CA ALA A 31 -12.98 1.06 17.05
C ALA A 31 -12.02 1.88 17.91
N ALA A 32 -11.87 1.49 19.17
CA ALA A 32 -10.87 2.05 20.05
C ALA A 32 -9.53 1.69 19.41
N SER A 33 -8.87 2.68 18.82
CA SER A 33 -7.46 2.58 18.50
C SER A 33 -6.74 2.28 19.80
N ALA A 34 -6.22 1.06 19.94
CA ALA A 34 -5.38 0.70 21.06
C ALA A 34 -4.14 1.62 20.97
N THR A 35 -4.08 2.61 21.85
CA THR A 35 -2.88 3.43 22.02
C THR A 35 -1.81 2.49 22.56
N SER A 36 -0.84 2.12 21.71
CA SER A 36 0.35 1.43 22.15
C SER A 36 1.03 2.30 23.21
N SER A 37 1.35 1.76 24.37
CA SER A 37 2.01 2.47 25.47
C SER A 37 3.52 2.69 25.23
N GLY A 38 4.05 2.34 24.06
CA GLY A 38 5.44 2.46 23.65
C GLY A 38 5.67 3.59 22.62
N PRO A 39 6.92 3.86 22.25
CA PRO A 39 7.25 4.77 21.16
C PRO A 39 6.66 4.26 19.83
N PRO A 40 6.31 5.16 18.88
CA PRO A 40 5.66 4.76 17.64
C PRO A 40 6.59 3.92 16.76
N HIS A 41 6.03 2.87 16.14
CA HIS A 41 6.72 1.98 15.21
C HIS A 41 6.42 2.38 13.76
N GLN A 42 6.85 3.55 13.37
CA GLN A 42 6.56 4.13 12.04
C GLN A 42 7.57 3.70 10.97
N SER A 43 7.12 3.71 9.70
CA SER A 43 7.91 3.46 8.49
C SER A 43 7.86 4.68 7.57
N PRO A 44 8.86 4.83 6.67
CA PRO A 44 10.07 3.99 6.46
C PRO A 44 11.15 4.26 7.52
N ILE A 45 12.22 3.44 7.53
CA ILE A 45 13.36 3.60 8.44
C ILE A 45 14.71 3.58 7.70
N GLY A 46 15.75 4.07 8.37
CA GLY A 46 17.13 3.84 7.95
C GLY A 46 17.63 2.48 8.43
N ILE A 47 18.01 1.61 7.50
CA ILE A 47 18.59 0.29 7.78
C ILE A 47 20.11 0.39 7.72
N TYR A 48 20.79 0.15 8.84
CA TYR A 48 22.23 0.13 8.92
C TYR A 48 22.71 -1.31 9.03
N ARG A 49 23.48 -1.79 8.04
CA ARG A 49 23.93 -3.19 7.96
C ARG A 49 24.65 -3.66 9.23
N GLY A 50 25.47 -2.81 9.84
CA GLY A 50 26.15 -3.10 11.09
C GLY A 50 25.27 -3.00 12.34
N GLY A 51 24.07 -2.46 12.22
CA GLY A 51 23.09 -2.31 13.30
C GLY A 51 21.99 -3.36 13.26
N THR A 52 22.03 -4.32 12.32
CA THR A 52 21.04 -5.39 12.25
C THR A 52 21.46 -6.58 13.12
N GLN A 53 20.48 -7.23 13.75
CA GLN A 53 20.68 -8.47 14.46
C GLN A 53 20.54 -9.65 13.50
N GLN A 54 21.56 -10.52 13.44
CA GLN A 54 21.52 -11.74 12.64
C GLN A 54 20.53 -12.73 13.25
N ALA A 55 19.68 -13.32 12.42
CA ALA A 55 18.68 -14.29 12.84
C ALA A 55 18.37 -15.29 11.72
N HIS A 56 18.03 -16.54 12.09
CA HIS A 56 17.42 -17.49 11.17
C HIS A 56 15.95 -17.11 10.97
N LEU A 57 15.68 -16.39 9.89
CA LEU A 57 14.32 -15.92 9.57
C LEU A 57 13.55 -16.96 8.75
N PRO A 58 12.23 -17.09 8.92
CA PRO A 58 11.42 -17.93 8.05
C PRO A 58 11.65 -17.61 6.58
N ALA A 59 11.82 -18.62 5.74
CA ALA A 59 11.98 -18.44 4.30
C ALA A 59 10.74 -17.75 3.69
N LEU A 60 10.96 -16.99 2.63
CA LEU A 60 9.88 -16.42 1.82
C LEU A 60 9.61 -17.36 0.64
N HIS A 61 8.45 -17.99 0.63
CA HIS A 61 7.98 -18.79 -0.50
C HIS A 61 7.04 -17.95 -1.35
N VAL A 62 7.57 -17.43 -2.45
CA VAL A 62 6.86 -16.50 -3.34
C VAL A 62 6.15 -17.29 -4.45
N HIS A 63 4.85 -17.05 -4.59
CA HIS A 63 3.97 -17.66 -5.59
C HIS A 63 3.34 -16.54 -6.45
N TYR A 64 4.19 -15.75 -7.11
CA TYR A 64 3.72 -14.69 -7.99
C TYR A 64 3.49 -15.21 -9.41
N PRO A 65 2.47 -14.68 -10.12
CA PRO A 65 2.18 -15.10 -11.47
C PRO A 65 3.27 -14.63 -12.45
N HIS A 66 3.53 -15.47 -13.46
CA HIS A 66 4.39 -15.13 -14.60
C HIS A 66 3.62 -14.52 -15.77
N ASP A 67 2.29 -14.53 -15.71
CA ASP A 67 1.40 -13.93 -16.71
C ASP A 67 0.14 -13.42 -16.02
N ALA A 68 0.20 -12.17 -15.58
CA ALA A 68 -0.92 -11.49 -14.92
C ALA A 68 -1.44 -10.34 -15.73
N THR A 69 -2.73 -10.00 -15.53
CA THR A 69 -3.27 -8.69 -15.87
C THR A 69 -3.34 -7.86 -14.61
N VAL A 70 -2.78 -6.67 -14.66
CA VAL A 70 -2.81 -5.70 -13.57
C VAL A 70 -3.60 -4.47 -13.96
N THR A 71 -4.21 -3.82 -12.98
CA THR A 71 -4.89 -2.53 -13.17
C THR A 71 -4.00 -1.43 -12.63
N MET A 72 -3.49 -0.58 -13.51
CA MET A 72 -2.67 0.58 -13.16
C MET A 72 -3.56 1.75 -12.77
N LYS A 73 -3.33 2.35 -11.60
CA LYS A 73 -4.07 3.52 -11.11
C LYS A 73 -3.12 4.55 -10.53
N TYR A 74 -3.45 5.81 -10.71
CA TYR A 74 -2.85 6.88 -9.93
C TYR A 74 -3.60 6.99 -8.60
N ILE A 75 -2.88 6.99 -7.49
CA ILE A 75 -3.44 7.09 -6.13
C ILE A 75 -3.17 8.49 -5.63
N ARG A 76 -4.24 9.23 -5.41
CA ARG A 76 -4.22 10.60 -4.92
C ARG A 76 -4.41 10.63 -3.41
N GLU A 77 -3.74 11.54 -2.77
CA GLU A 77 -3.90 11.82 -1.34
C GLU A 77 -5.19 12.60 -1.06
N ASP A 78 -5.56 13.47 -2.00
CA ASP A 78 -6.71 14.37 -1.94
C ASP A 78 -7.90 13.89 -2.79
N ALA A 79 -8.08 12.57 -2.93
CA ALA A 79 -9.09 11.97 -3.82
C ALA A 79 -10.52 12.48 -3.59
N ASP A 80 -10.82 12.93 -2.38
CA ASP A 80 -12.15 13.42 -1.99
C ASP A 80 -12.34 14.93 -2.23
N GLU A 81 -11.29 15.66 -2.63
CA GLU A 81 -11.36 17.09 -2.89
C GLU A 81 -11.86 17.38 -4.32
N PRO A 82 -12.79 18.32 -4.51
CA PRO A 82 -13.37 18.65 -5.84
C PRO A 82 -12.34 19.05 -6.90
N ASP A 83 -11.28 19.74 -6.48
CA ASP A 83 -10.22 20.25 -7.36
C ASP A 83 -8.89 19.48 -7.20
N GLY A 84 -8.94 18.29 -6.62
CA GLY A 84 -7.79 17.49 -6.23
C GLY A 84 -6.85 17.04 -7.35
N CYS A 85 -7.14 17.39 -8.62
CA CYS A 85 -6.22 17.18 -9.73
C CYS A 85 -5.19 18.32 -9.92
N THR A 86 -5.24 19.33 -9.10
CA THR A 86 -4.41 20.55 -9.27
C THR A 86 -3.28 20.65 -8.26
N VAL A 87 -3.37 19.92 -7.15
CA VAL A 87 -2.37 19.90 -6.07
C VAL A 87 -1.88 18.47 -5.89
N ARG A 88 -0.59 18.27 -6.10
CA ARG A 88 0.04 16.97 -5.92
C ARG A 88 0.49 16.80 -4.47
N GLY A 89 0.04 15.72 -3.81
CA GLY A 89 0.51 15.31 -2.49
C GLY A 89 1.88 14.62 -2.57
N ASP A 90 2.60 14.64 -1.46
CA ASP A 90 3.95 14.06 -1.38
C ASP A 90 3.93 12.51 -1.30
N GLU A 91 2.79 11.91 -0.91
CA GLU A 91 2.62 10.47 -0.71
C GLU A 91 1.85 9.78 -1.86
N GLU A 92 1.56 10.50 -2.93
CA GLU A 92 0.88 9.95 -4.09
C GLU A 92 1.76 8.98 -4.88
N THR A 93 1.14 8.00 -5.53
CA THR A 93 1.88 7.04 -6.33
C THR A 93 1.05 6.46 -7.47
N VAL A 94 1.73 5.79 -8.40
CA VAL A 94 1.08 4.87 -9.35
C VAL A 94 1.11 3.47 -8.75
N ARG A 95 -0.05 2.82 -8.70
CA ARG A 95 -0.26 1.50 -8.12
C ARG A 95 -0.74 0.51 -9.17
N ALA A 96 -0.20 -0.70 -9.14
CA ALA A 96 -0.67 -1.84 -9.92
C ALA A 96 -1.44 -2.78 -8.99
N GLU A 97 -2.74 -2.92 -9.22
CA GLU A 97 -3.63 -3.80 -8.48
C GLU A 97 -3.81 -5.14 -9.20
N LEU A 98 -3.88 -6.23 -8.43
CA LEU A 98 -4.13 -7.56 -8.96
C LEU A 98 -5.52 -8.06 -8.54
N PRO A 99 -6.17 -8.88 -9.35
CA PRO A 99 -7.36 -9.61 -8.90
C PRO A 99 -7.04 -10.45 -7.66
N PRO A 100 -7.95 -10.55 -6.68
CA PRO A 100 -7.77 -11.38 -5.50
C PRO A 100 -7.40 -12.83 -5.86
N GLY A 101 -6.43 -13.40 -5.14
CA GLY A 101 -5.96 -14.78 -5.36
C GLY A 101 -5.01 -14.98 -6.53
N THR A 102 -4.61 -13.90 -7.23
CA THR A 102 -3.69 -13.98 -8.37
C THR A 102 -2.25 -14.32 -7.94
N GLY A 103 -1.81 -13.86 -6.78
CA GLY A 103 -0.48 -14.13 -6.24
C GLY A 103 -0.47 -14.20 -4.73
N SER A 104 0.56 -14.84 -4.17
CA SER A 104 0.72 -14.97 -2.72
C SER A 104 2.18 -15.08 -2.30
N LEU A 105 2.40 -14.92 -1.01
CA LEU A 105 3.65 -15.16 -0.31
C LEU A 105 3.35 -16.00 0.92
N GLU A 106 4.14 -17.05 1.17
CA GLU A 106 4.11 -17.79 2.42
C GLU A 106 5.34 -17.46 3.26
N MET A 107 5.13 -17.17 4.55
CA MET A 107 6.18 -16.90 5.53
C MET A 107 5.78 -17.45 6.90
N GLY A 108 6.62 -18.32 7.47
CA GLY A 108 6.37 -18.88 8.81
C GLY A 108 5.08 -19.70 8.91
N GLY A 109 4.63 -20.32 7.81
CA GLY A 109 3.39 -21.10 7.75
C GLY A 109 2.12 -20.25 7.57
N VAL A 110 2.25 -18.93 7.40
CA VAL A 110 1.13 -18.03 7.11
C VAL A 110 1.18 -17.64 5.64
N THR A 111 0.03 -17.72 4.96
CA THR A 111 -0.13 -17.30 3.56
C THR A 111 -0.69 -15.89 3.51
N TYR A 112 -0.03 -15.01 2.79
CA TYR A 112 -0.41 -13.62 2.54
C TYR A 112 -0.74 -13.43 1.05
N GLY A 113 -1.96 -13.07 0.71
CA GLY A 113 -2.38 -12.76 -0.66
C GLY A 113 -1.78 -11.45 -1.13
N LEU A 114 -1.20 -11.42 -2.33
CA LEU A 114 -0.73 -10.18 -2.95
C LEU A 114 -1.92 -9.34 -3.39
N VAL A 115 -2.00 -8.12 -2.88
CA VAL A 115 -3.09 -7.17 -3.15
C VAL A 115 -2.71 -6.21 -4.27
N GLN A 116 -1.54 -5.58 -4.15
CA GLN A 116 -1.05 -4.56 -5.07
C GLN A 116 0.45 -4.35 -4.91
N PHE A 117 1.06 -3.67 -5.88
CA PHE A 117 2.41 -3.13 -5.75
C PHE A 117 2.49 -1.71 -6.33
N HIS A 118 3.41 -0.92 -5.81
CA HIS A 118 3.58 0.49 -6.18
C HIS A 118 5.05 0.92 -6.04
N TRP A 119 5.34 2.17 -6.41
CA TRP A 119 6.71 2.68 -6.49
C TRP A 119 6.86 4.02 -5.79
N HIS A 120 8.05 4.22 -5.22
CA HIS A 120 8.51 5.49 -4.67
C HIS A 120 9.82 5.92 -5.33
N THR A 121 9.99 7.23 -5.52
CA THR A 121 11.21 7.85 -6.03
C THR A 121 11.52 9.14 -5.29
N PRO A 122 12.72 9.28 -4.69
CA PRO A 122 13.69 8.23 -4.44
C PRO A 122 13.13 7.16 -3.46
N SER A 123 13.94 6.16 -3.08
CA SER A 123 13.51 5.13 -2.13
C SER A 123 13.09 5.74 -0.80
N GLU A 124 12.09 5.14 -0.16
CA GLU A 124 11.62 5.53 1.16
C GLU A 124 12.60 5.07 2.24
N HIS A 125 12.99 3.78 2.20
CA HIS A 125 14.01 3.27 3.12
C HIS A 125 15.40 3.69 2.68
N LEU A 126 16.26 3.95 3.68
CA LEU A 126 17.70 4.14 3.45
C LEU A 126 18.46 2.86 3.79
N LEU A 127 19.47 2.52 2.98
CA LEU A 127 20.40 1.46 3.30
C LEU A 127 21.78 2.07 3.58
N SER A 128 22.23 2.03 4.84
CA SER A 128 23.47 2.67 5.30
C SER A 128 23.56 4.13 4.89
N ALA A 129 22.49 4.88 5.19
CA ALA A 129 22.30 6.32 4.91
C ALA A 129 22.31 6.69 3.41
N ARG A 130 22.03 5.73 2.53
CA ARG A 130 21.91 5.97 1.08
C ARG A 130 20.55 5.56 0.60
N ASP A 131 19.97 6.36 -0.27
CA ASP A 131 18.77 6.01 -1.02
C ASP A 131 19.10 5.30 -2.34
N TYR A 132 18.08 4.68 -2.89
CA TYR A 132 18.05 4.14 -4.24
C TYR A 132 17.17 5.04 -5.12
N PRO A 133 17.35 5.03 -6.45
CA PRO A 133 16.51 5.84 -7.34
C PRO A 133 15.03 5.51 -7.26
N ILE A 134 14.70 4.24 -7.01
CA ILE A 134 13.32 3.75 -6.89
C ILE A 134 13.28 2.65 -5.82
N GLU A 135 12.16 2.60 -5.10
CA GLU A 135 11.77 1.49 -4.24
C GLU A 135 10.38 1.01 -4.64
N MET A 136 10.19 -0.31 -4.61
CA MET A 136 8.90 -0.94 -4.87
C MET A 136 8.37 -1.57 -3.59
N HIS A 137 7.07 -1.44 -3.36
CA HIS A 137 6.37 -2.11 -2.27
C HIS A 137 5.35 -3.09 -2.82
N PHE A 138 5.44 -4.35 -2.40
CA PHE A 138 4.45 -5.39 -2.66
C PHE A 138 3.64 -5.59 -1.39
N VAL A 139 2.40 -5.16 -1.42
CA VAL A 139 1.50 -5.19 -0.25
C VAL A 139 0.67 -6.46 -0.26
N HIS A 140 0.73 -7.18 0.85
CA HIS A 140 0.04 -8.45 1.04
C HIS A 140 -0.83 -8.40 2.29
N GLN A 141 -1.86 -9.24 2.32
CA GLN A 141 -2.70 -9.43 3.50
C GLN A 141 -2.97 -10.92 3.73
N ASP A 142 -2.96 -11.33 5.01
CA ASP A 142 -3.43 -12.66 5.41
C ASP A 142 -4.96 -12.69 5.55
N ALA A 143 -5.50 -13.86 5.88
CA ALA A 143 -6.95 -14.06 6.06
C ALA A 143 -7.53 -13.26 7.25
N SER A 144 -6.70 -12.80 8.17
CA SER A 144 -7.07 -11.98 9.35
C SER A 144 -6.93 -10.49 9.09
N GLY A 145 -6.42 -10.10 7.92
CA GLY A 145 -6.16 -8.71 7.54
C GLY A 145 -4.82 -8.14 8.01
N HIS A 146 -3.92 -8.98 8.57
CA HIS A 146 -2.58 -8.52 8.89
C HIS A 146 -1.81 -8.21 7.60
N THR A 147 -1.11 -7.08 7.59
CA THR A 147 -0.38 -6.60 6.44
C THR A 147 1.09 -6.97 6.51
N LEU A 148 1.61 -7.49 5.40
CA LEU A 148 3.02 -7.71 5.15
C LEU A 148 3.43 -6.95 3.88
N VAL A 149 4.51 -6.16 3.96
CA VAL A 149 5.04 -5.43 2.80
C VAL A 149 6.44 -5.95 2.48
N VAL A 150 6.63 -6.38 1.22
CA VAL A 150 7.95 -6.69 0.69
C VAL A 150 8.47 -5.46 -0.05
N GLY A 151 9.59 -4.91 0.42
CA GLY A 151 10.27 -3.79 -0.22
C GLY A 151 11.43 -4.26 -1.11
N VAL A 152 11.54 -3.68 -2.29
CA VAL A 152 12.57 -4.00 -3.29
C VAL A 152 13.21 -2.72 -3.78
N TRP A 153 14.50 -2.55 -3.57
CA TRP A 153 15.25 -1.44 -4.15
C TRP A 153 15.52 -1.66 -5.65
N VAL A 154 15.48 -0.59 -6.42
CA VAL A 154 15.83 -0.59 -7.83
C VAL A 154 17.04 0.31 -8.05
N ARG A 155 18.08 -0.24 -8.66
CA ARG A 155 19.31 0.50 -9.01
C ARG A 155 19.53 0.63 -10.51
N PRO A 156 20.31 1.59 -10.97
CA PRO A 156 20.69 1.66 -12.37
C PRO A 156 21.42 0.39 -12.82
N GLY A 157 21.10 -0.08 -14.03
CA GLY A 157 21.71 -1.26 -14.59
C GLY A 157 21.04 -1.72 -15.89
N ARG A 158 20.89 -3.02 -16.04
CA ARG A 158 20.21 -3.61 -17.21
C ARG A 158 18.74 -3.25 -17.22
N THR A 159 18.17 -3.11 -18.39
CA THR A 159 16.73 -2.96 -18.60
C THR A 159 15.98 -4.13 -17.96
N ASN A 160 14.91 -3.83 -17.23
CA ASN A 160 13.93 -4.81 -16.75
C ASN A 160 12.72 -4.77 -17.69
N ALA A 161 12.45 -5.89 -18.35
CA ALA A 161 11.38 -5.96 -19.35
C ALA A 161 10.00 -5.70 -18.74
N THR A 162 9.74 -6.28 -17.54
CA THR A 162 8.46 -6.11 -16.84
C THR A 162 8.25 -4.67 -16.40
N LEU A 163 9.27 -4.01 -15.81
CA LEU A 163 9.19 -2.57 -15.53
C LEU A 163 8.97 -1.75 -16.80
N GLY A 164 9.58 -2.18 -17.92
CA GLY A 164 9.38 -1.53 -19.22
C GLY A 164 7.92 -1.58 -19.67
N SER A 165 7.29 -2.74 -19.57
CA SER A 165 5.86 -2.92 -19.89
C SER A 165 5.00 -2.04 -18.98
N LEU A 166 5.18 -2.12 -17.67
CA LEU A 166 4.40 -1.33 -16.70
C LEU A 166 4.59 0.18 -16.89
N TYR A 167 5.83 0.62 -17.10
CA TYR A 167 6.13 2.06 -17.25
C TYR A 167 5.66 2.64 -18.58
N ASN A 168 5.34 1.82 -19.58
CA ASN A 168 4.65 2.28 -20.78
C ASN A 168 3.17 2.62 -20.52
N HIS A 169 2.62 2.14 -19.42
CA HIS A 169 1.23 2.30 -18.99
C HIS A 169 1.11 3.08 -17.65
N LEU A 170 2.09 3.95 -17.35
CA LEU A 170 1.98 4.85 -16.21
C LEU A 170 0.79 5.77 -16.40
N VAL A 171 -0.09 5.75 -15.43
CA VAL A 171 -1.32 6.55 -15.40
C VAL A 171 -1.03 7.88 -14.75
N SER A 172 -1.39 8.98 -15.40
CA SER A 172 -1.27 10.31 -14.82
C SER A 172 -2.41 10.58 -13.86
N GLU A 173 -2.21 11.55 -13.00
CA GLU A 173 -3.21 12.04 -12.06
C GLU A 173 -4.55 12.31 -12.77
N CYS A 174 -5.65 11.93 -12.14
CA CYS A 174 -7.01 12.08 -12.67
C CYS A 174 -7.31 11.39 -14.01
N SER A 175 -6.40 10.58 -14.50
CA SER A 175 -6.67 9.72 -15.66
C SER A 175 -7.42 8.46 -15.24
N THR A 176 -8.11 7.86 -16.20
CA THR A 176 -8.75 6.54 -16.01
C THR A 176 -7.67 5.47 -15.79
N ALA A 177 -8.02 4.44 -15.00
CA ALA A 177 -7.16 3.27 -14.84
C ALA A 177 -6.85 2.61 -16.19
N ASP A 178 -5.64 2.03 -16.31
CA ASP A 178 -5.22 1.26 -17.47
C ASP A 178 -5.02 -0.22 -17.10
N HIS A 179 -5.35 -1.13 -18.02
CA HIS A 179 -5.22 -2.58 -17.84
C HIS A 179 -4.03 -3.09 -18.65
N VAL A 180 -3.06 -3.68 -17.96
CA VAL A 180 -1.83 -4.18 -18.59
C VAL A 180 -1.76 -5.69 -18.41
N GLY A 181 -1.83 -6.41 -19.52
CA GLY A 181 -1.69 -7.87 -19.54
C GLY A 181 -0.23 -8.34 -19.68
N HIS A 182 -0.04 -9.64 -19.55
CA HIS A 182 1.23 -10.32 -19.73
C HIS A 182 2.36 -9.82 -18.81
N ILE A 183 2.03 -9.56 -17.55
CA ILE A 183 2.98 -9.11 -16.54
C ILE A 183 3.53 -10.30 -15.75
N ASP A 184 4.84 -10.52 -15.86
CA ASP A 184 5.58 -11.42 -14.99
C ASP A 184 5.91 -10.70 -13.67
N VAL A 185 5.05 -10.84 -12.67
CA VAL A 185 5.22 -10.19 -11.36
C VAL A 185 6.45 -10.73 -10.63
N GLY A 186 6.77 -12.02 -10.82
CA GLY A 186 7.96 -12.65 -10.23
C GLY A 186 9.28 -12.03 -10.72
N ALA A 187 9.33 -11.53 -11.96
CA ALA A 187 10.50 -10.86 -12.53
C ALA A 187 10.80 -9.48 -11.90
N LEU A 188 9.92 -8.98 -11.04
CA LEU A 188 10.12 -7.75 -10.27
C LEU A 188 10.82 -8.00 -8.92
N LEU A 189 11.13 -9.25 -8.58
CA LEU A 189 11.89 -9.62 -7.38
C LEU A 189 13.33 -10.03 -7.73
N PRO A 190 14.29 -9.83 -6.83
CA PRO A 190 15.62 -10.40 -6.98
C PRO A 190 15.57 -11.93 -6.81
N ARG A 191 16.58 -12.63 -7.32
CA ARG A 191 16.64 -14.11 -7.27
C ARG A 191 16.78 -14.67 -5.86
N ARG A 192 17.39 -13.94 -4.95
CA ARG A 192 17.55 -14.30 -3.53
C ARG A 192 16.64 -13.43 -2.70
N HIS A 193 15.94 -14.05 -1.75
CA HIS A 193 14.98 -13.40 -0.87
C HIS A 193 15.53 -13.18 0.55
N THR A 194 16.87 -13.11 0.70
CA THR A 194 17.47 -12.63 1.95
C THR A 194 16.96 -11.22 2.26
N SER A 195 16.73 -10.92 3.52
CA SER A 195 15.95 -9.76 3.90
C SER A 195 16.42 -9.09 5.19
N TYR A 196 16.04 -7.83 5.35
CA TYR A 196 15.95 -7.11 6.61
C TYR A 196 14.47 -7.08 7.02
N ARG A 197 14.17 -7.41 8.29
CA ARG A 197 12.77 -7.46 8.77
C ARG A 197 12.59 -6.66 10.04
N TYR A 198 11.47 -5.96 10.12
CA TYR A 198 11.11 -5.17 11.29
C TYR A 198 9.59 -4.93 11.31
N ASP A 199 9.04 -4.59 12.48
CA ASP A 199 7.67 -4.13 12.62
C ASP A 199 7.59 -2.62 12.40
N GLY A 200 6.63 -2.20 11.57
CA GLY A 200 6.47 -0.80 11.21
C GLY A 200 5.03 -0.42 10.92
N SER A 201 4.86 0.56 10.04
CA SER A 201 3.57 1.10 9.62
C SER A 201 3.42 1.10 8.10
N LEU A 202 2.23 1.46 7.61
CA LEU A 202 2.09 1.99 6.27
C LEU A 202 2.88 3.30 6.14
N THR A 203 3.33 3.62 4.93
CA THR A 203 4.06 4.88 4.64
C THR A 203 3.14 5.97 4.11
N THR A 204 1.84 5.70 3.99
CA THR A 204 0.80 6.65 3.62
C THR A 204 -0.20 6.84 4.76
N ALA A 205 -0.85 7.99 4.83
CA ALA A 205 -1.86 8.28 5.84
C ALA A 205 -2.97 7.20 5.88
N PRO A 206 -3.45 6.77 7.06
CA PRO A 206 -3.20 7.26 8.42
C PRO A 206 -1.99 6.60 9.12
N TYR A 207 -1.01 6.05 8.40
CA TYR A 207 0.22 5.44 8.91
C TYR A 207 -0.01 4.31 9.90
N THR A 208 -0.98 3.48 9.60
CA THR A 208 -1.40 2.35 10.45
C THR A 208 -0.21 1.44 10.77
N GLU A 209 0.03 1.21 12.05
CA GLU A 209 1.08 0.34 12.57
C GLU A 209 0.75 -1.16 12.45
N HIS A 210 1.63 -2.02 12.95
CA HIS A 210 1.56 -3.49 12.88
C HIS A 210 1.69 -4.05 11.47
N VAL A 211 2.51 -3.40 10.65
CA VAL A 211 2.90 -3.87 9.32
C VAL A 211 4.23 -4.62 9.43
N GLN A 212 4.26 -5.87 8.98
CA GLN A 212 5.50 -6.62 8.86
C GLN A 212 6.25 -6.18 7.61
N TRP A 213 7.42 -5.57 7.81
CA TRP A 213 8.30 -5.17 6.72
C TRP A 213 9.36 -6.21 6.43
N VAL A 214 9.51 -6.52 5.14
CA VAL A 214 10.50 -7.45 4.58
C VAL A 214 11.24 -6.74 3.45
N MET A 215 12.35 -6.06 3.76
CA MET A 215 13.18 -5.38 2.78
C MET A 215 14.18 -6.35 2.17
N LEU A 216 14.08 -6.68 0.89
CA LEU A 216 14.99 -7.62 0.24
C LEU A 216 16.39 -6.99 0.12
N THR A 217 17.43 -7.78 0.46
CA THR A 217 18.82 -7.27 0.54
C THR A 217 19.42 -6.97 -0.82
N ASP A 218 19.01 -7.70 -1.87
CA ASP A 218 19.52 -7.54 -3.23
C ASP A 218 18.58 -6.63 -4.03
N PRO A 219 19.08 -5.56 -4.66
CA PRO A 219 18.26 -4.73 -5.54
C PRO A 219 18.05 -5.41 -6.89
N ILE A 220 16.95 -5.12 -7.54
CA ILE A 220 16.81 -5.33 -8.99
C ILE A 220 17.42 -4.17 -9.77
N THR A 221 17.50 -4.32 -11.10
CA THR A 221 18.03 -3.27 -11.97
C THR A 221 16.97 -2.74 -12.92
N ALA A 222 17.06 -1.46 -13.22
CA ALA A 222 16.36 -0.81 -14.34
C ALA A 222 17.34 0.03 -15.14
N SER A 223 17.08 0.22 -16.43
CA SER A 223 17.89 1.14 -17.23
C SER A 223 17.72 2.58 -16.74
N PRO A 224 18.70 3.47 -16.91
CA PRO A 224 18.56 4.88 -16.57
C PRO A 224 17.29 5.50 -17.17
N ARG A 225 16.96 5.17 -18.41
CA ARG A 225 15.74 5.65 -19.08
C ARG A 225 14.45 5.20 -18.39
N GLN A 226 14.40 3.96 -17.85
CA GLN A 226 13.24 3.49 -17.10
C GLN A 226 13.11 4.25 -15.78
N ILE A 227 14.22 4.44 -15.07
CA ILE A 227 14.26 5.21 -13.82
C ILE A 227 13.79 6.65 -14.09
N ASP A 228 14.34 7.32 -15.10
CA ASP A 228 13.97 8.69 -15.42
C ASP A 228 12.49 8.80 -15.81
N ARG A 229 11.95 7.81 -16.54
CA ARG A 229 10.54 7.78 -16.92
C ARG A 229 9.62 7.80 -15.70
N PHE A 230 9.92 7.02 -14.65
CA PHE A 230 9.13 7.06 -13.43
C PHE A 230 9.36 8.36 -12.64
N ARG A 231 10.60 8.83 -12.55
CA ARG A 231 10.94 10.09 -11.86
C ARG A 231 10.25 11.32 -12.46
N THR A 232 9.98 11.33 -13.74
CA THR A 232 9.24 12.45 -14.39
C THR A 232 7.78 12.53 -13.93
N MET A 233 7.20 11.44 -13.41
CA MET A 233 5.87 11.47 -12.80
C MET A 233 5.89 12.20 -11.46
N PHE A 234 7.00 12.13 -10.73
CA PHE A 234 7.18 12.69 -9.39
C PHE A 234 8.48 13.49 -9.32
N PRO A 235 8.51 14.71 -9.90
CA PRO A 235 9.76 15.50 -10.01
C PRO A 235 10.33 15.94 -8.66
N THR A 236 9.50 16.09 -7.64
CA THR A 236 9.89 16.41 -6.26
C THR A 236 10.07 15.15 -5.40
N GLY A 237 9.79 13.98 -5.96
CA GLY A 237 9.71 12.72 -5.24
C GLY A 237 8.29 12.42 -4.75
N ASN A 238 8.10 11.20 -4.23
CA ASN A 238 6.85 10.74 -3.62
C ASN A 238 7.16 9.76 -2.48
N ARG A 239 8.02 10.17 -1.57
CA ARG A 239 8.43 9.37 -0.42
C ARG A 239 8.09 10.08 0.88
N ARG A 240 7.68 9.32 1.87
CA ARG A 240 7.62 9.77 3.25
C ARG A 240 9.04 9.92 3.83
N ASP A 241 9.24 10.88 4.71
CA ASP A 241 10.49 11.03 5.45
C ASP A 241 10.77 9.82 6.34
N VAL A 242 12.07 9.54 6.52
CA VAL A 242 12.56 8.44 7.36
C VAL A 242 12.18 8.69 8.81
N GLN A 243 11.67 7.65 9.45
CA GLN A 243 11.22 7.65 10.84
C GLN A 243 12.28 7.05 11.77
N ASP A 244 12.24 7.42 13.02
CA ASP A 244 13.13 6.87 14.05
C ASP A 244 12.87 5.38 14.25
N ILE A 245 13.97 4.62 14.44
CA ILE A 245 13.87 3.18 14.72
C ILE A 245 13.28 2.91 16.12
N ASN A 246 13.44 3.86 17.04
CA ASN A 246 13.04 3.75 18.44
C ASN A 246 13.61 2.48 19.10
N ASP A 247 12.77 1.70 19.79
CA ASP A 247 13.13 0.46 20.49
C ASP A 247 13.12 -0.79 19.59
N ARG A 248 12.89 -0.62 18.28
CA ARG A 248 12.79 -1.75 17.33
C ARG A 248 14.16 -2.32 16.99
N VAL A 249 14.18 -3.62 16.76
CA VAL A 249 15.33 -4.35 16.23
C VAL A 249 15.06 -4.68 14.76
N VAL A 250 16.03 -4.37 13.89
CA VAL A 250 16.02 -4.86 12.52
C VAL A 250 16.73 -6.21 12.47
N LEU A 251 15.99 -7.26 12.15
CA LEU A 251 16.52 -8.60 11.96
C LEU A 251 17.08 -8.78 10.54
N SER A 252 18.08 -9.63 10.38
CA SER A 252 18.68 -9.96 9.07
C SER A 252 19.08 -11.42 9.00
N ASP A 253 18.73 -12.09 7.88
CA ASP A 253 19.24 -13.42 7.52
C ASP A 253 20.43 -13.34 6.52
N ARG A 254 20.89 -12.14 6.23
CA ARG A 254 22.02 -11.93 5.31
C ARG A 254 23.31 -12.48 5.90
N GLY A 255 23.93 -13.41 5.17
CA GLY A 255 25.20 -14.05 5.56
C GLY A 255 25.02 -15.33 6.38
N LEU A 256 23.79 -15.78 6.59
CA LEU A 256 23.49 -17.09 7.23
C LEU A 256 23.17 -18.19 6.22
N LEU A 257 23.29 -17.91 4.90
CA LEU A 257 23.05 -18.83 3.80
C LEU A 257 24.36 -19.30 3.16
#